data_6d94add3ebc71708addc7732f3ab5459
#
_entry.id   6d94add3ebc71708addc7732f3ab5459
#
_cell.length_a   1.000
_cell.length_b   1.000
_cell.length_c   1.000
_cell.angle_alpha   90.00
_cell.angle_beta   90.00
_cell.angle_gamma   90.00
#
_symmetry.space_group_name_H-M   'P 1'
#
loop_
_entity.id
_entity.type
_entity.pdbx_description
1 polymer ?
#
loop_
_entity_poly.entity_id
_entity_poly.type
_entity_poly.pdbx_seq_one_letter_code
_entity_poly.pdbx_strand_id
1 'polypeptide(L)' 'MLKIGNEVSFKNEVGDIFSGELTEVLSDSYDDVRLRNGEVEYWSKKTKKYVPVREKHEDSVFFEIKTSTGLEYASFKEFF' A
#
# COMPACT_ATOMS: atom_id res chain seq x y z
N MET A 1 11.62 7.59 -0.38
CA MET A 1 11.27 6.17 -0.17
C MET A 1 9.92 6.07 0.50
N LEU A 2 9.05 5.24 0.00
CA LEU A 2 7.71 5.03 0.56
C LEU A 2 7.83 4.35 1.93
N LYS A 3 7.18 4.93 2.94
CA LYS A 3 7.35 4.52 4.32
C LYS A 3 6.14 4.92 5.15
N ILE A 4 5.74 4.07 6.08
CA ILE A 4 4.66 4.39 7.03
C ILE A 4 5.03 5.64 7.82
N GLY A 5 4.10 6.57 7.91
CA GLY A 5 4.29 7.85 8.59
C GLY A 5 4.70 8.99 7.68
N ASN A 6 5.10 8.70 6.45
CA ASN A 6 5.47 9.75 5.50
C ASN A 6 4.24 10.31 4.81
N GLU A 7 4.36 11.56 4.37
CA GLU A 7 3.36 12.17 3.54
C GLU A 7 3.50 11.67 2.10
N VAL A 8 2.37 11.31 1.51
CA VAL A 8 2.32 10.78 0.15
C VAL A 8 1.24 11.50 -0.64
N SER A 9 1.36 11.46 -1.96
CA SER A 9 0.34 11.94 -2.88
C SER A 9 -0.02 10.83 -3.84
N PHE A 10 -1.29 10.70 -4.16
CA PHE A 10 -1.75 9.73 -5.14
C PHE A 10 -2.88 10.32 -5.98
N LYS A 11 -3.09 9.74 -7.15
CA LYS A 11 -4.13 10.15 -8.08
C LYS A 11 -5.19 9.05 -8.13
N ASN A 12 -6.44 9.40 -7.86
CA ASN A 12 -7.51 8.42 -7.90
C ASN A 12 -7.99 8.15 -9.33
N GLU A 13 -8.98 7.27 -9.47
CA GLU A 13 -9.51 6.85 -10.77
C GLU A 13 -10.12 7.99 -11.58
N VAL A 14 -10.66 9.00 -10.93
CA VAL A 14 -11.27 10.16 -11.62
C VAL A 14 -10.26 11.28 -11.88
N GLY A 15 -9.00 11.09 -11.48
CA GLY A 15 -7.94 12.03 -11.77
C GLY A 15 -7.68 13.08 -10.70
N ASP A 16 -8.37 13.02 -9.57
CA ASP A 16 -8.12 13.93 -8.45
C ASP A 16 -6.87 13.51 -7.70
N ILE A 17 -6.10 14.49 -7.23
CA ILE A 17 -4.89 14.25 -6.46
C ILE A 17 -5.20 14.45 -4.99
N PHE A 18 -4.86 13.45 -4.19
CA PHE A 18 -4.99 13.49 -2.73
C PHE A 18 -3.61 13.41 -2.08
N SER A 19 -3.48 14.07 -0.95
CA SER A 19 -2.25 14.01 -0.15
C SER A 19 -2.59 13.74 1.31
N GLY A 20 -1.73 13.00 1.97
CA GLY A 20 -1.92 12.71 3.38
C GLY A 20 -0.81 11.82 3.90
N GLU A 21 -0.97 11.41 5.17
CA GLU A 21 -0.02 10.52 5.82
C GLU A 21 -0.34 9.07 5.50
N LEU A 22 0.68 8.32 5.03
CA LEU A 22 0.55 6.88 4.84
C LEU A 22 0.55 6.21 6.21
N THR A 23 -0.57 5.60 6.59
CA THR A 23 -0.74 5.03 7.93
C THR A 23 -0.57 3.52 7.95
N GLU A 24 -0.95 2.83 6.88
CA GLU A 24 -0.94 1.37 6.88
C GLU A 24 -0.95 0.81 5.46
N VAL A 25 -0.38 -0.38 5.30
CA VAL A 25 -0.55 -1.19 4.11
C VAL A 25 -1.42 -2.39 4.47
N LEU A 26 -2.39 -2.70 3.62
CA LEU A 26 -3.42 -3.70 3.87
C LEU A 26 -3.55 -4.65 2.69
N SER A 27 -4.11 -5.82 2.95
CA SER A 27 -4.44 -6.78 1.90
C SER A 27 -5.71 -7.54 2.24
N ASP A 28 -6.49 -7.84 1.21
CA ASP A 28 -7.66 -8.71 1.33
C ASP A 28 -7.34 -10.19 1.03
N SER A 29 -6.14 -10.47 0.55
CA SER A 29 -5.71 -11.82 0.16
C SER A 29 -4.60 -12.40 1.02
N TYR A 30 -3.81 -11.55 1.65
CA TYR A 30 -2.68 -11.96 2.47
C TYR A 30 -2.91 -11.59 3.92
N ASP A 31 -2.58 -12.49 4.84
CA ASP A 31 -2.78 -12.26 6.27
C ASP A 31 -1.81 -11.24 6.85
N ASP A 32 -0.65 -11.10 6.24
CA ASP A 32 0.41 -10.24 6.75
C ASP A 32 1.15 -9.58 5.60
N VAL A 33 1.00 -8.28 5.49
CA VAL A 33 1.72 -7.46 4.51
C VAL A 33 2.45 -6.36 5.25
N ARG A 34 3.59 -5.95 4.71
CA ARG A 34 4.39 -4.88 5.29
C ARG A 34 5.06 -4.04 4.21
N LEU A 35 5.44 -2.84 4.59
CA LEU A 35 6.24 -1.96 3.75
C LEU A 35 7.64 -1.89 4.33
N ARG A 36 8.63 -2.30 3.55
CA ARG A 36 10.03 -2.31 3.96
C ARG A 36 10.91 -1.76 2.85
N ASN A 37 11.73 -0.75 3.17
CA ASN A 37 12.65 -0.12 2.22
C ASN A 37 11.97 0.32 0.92
N GLY A 38 10.74 0.82 1.04
CA GLY A 38 9.98 1.27 -0.12
C GLY A 38 9.29 0.18 -0.91
N GLU A 39 9.38 -1.06 -0.48
CA GLU A 39 8.77 -2.20 -1.16
C GLU A 39 7.71 -2.86 -0.29
N VAL A 40 6.62 -3.31 -0.92
CA VAL A 40 5.58 -4.06 -0.24
C VAL A 40 5.93 -5.54 -0.28
N GLU A 41 5.86 -6.17 0.88
CA GLU A 41 6.15 -7.59 1.06
C GLU A 41 4.98 -8.28 1.74
N TYR A 42 4.77 -9.55 1.45
CA TYR A 42 3.78 -10.37 2.16
C TYR A 42 4.45 -11.61 2.75
N TRP A 43 3.84 -12.13 3.82
CA TRP A 43 4.33 -13.37 4.44
C TRP A 43 3.91 -14.56 3.62
N SER A 44 4.88 -15.34 3.16
CA SER A 44 4.63 -16.57 2.43
C SER A 44 4.64 -17.77 3.38
N LYS A 45 3.50 -18.41 3.53
CA LYS A 45 3.39 -19.62 4.36
C LYS A 45 4.18 -20.79 3.78
N LYS A 46 4.36 -20.78 2.47
CA LYS A 46 5.08 -21.82 1.75
C LYS A 46 6.57 -21.77 2.01
N THR A 47 7.15 -20.58 1.96
CA THR A 47 8.59 -20.40 2.15
C THR A 47 8.97 -19.95 3.57
N LYS A 48 7.97 -19.59 4.38
CA LYS A 48 8.12 -19.11 5.75
C LYS A 48 9.04 -17.89 5.84
N LYS A 49 8.82 -16.95 4.94
CA LYS A 49 9.53 -15.67 4.93
C LYS A 49 8.72 -14.62 4.18
N TYR A 50 9.09 -13.35 4.34
CA TYR A 50 8.50 -12.27 3.57
C TYR A 50 9.06 -12.27 2.16
N VAL A 51 8.16 -12.09 1.19
CA VAL A 51 8.53 -12.01 -0.22
C VAL A 51 7.91 -10.77 -0.85
N PRO A 52 8.55 -10.18 -1.86
CA PRO A 52 8.00 -8.99 -2.52
C PRO A 52 6.68 -9.30 -3.22
N VAL A 53 5.76 -8.34 -3.15
CA VAL A 53 4.53 -8.41 -3.92
C VAL A 53 4.87 -8.22 -5.39
N ARG A 54 4.40 -9.15 -6.23
CA ARG A 54 4.61 -9.10 -7.67
C ARG A 54 3.38 -8.52 -8.36
N GLU A 55 3.56 -8.12 -9.59
CA GLU A 55 2.55 -7.50 -10.44
C GLU A 55 1.19 -8.21 -10.41
N LYS A 56 1.18 -9.52 -10.44
CA LYS A 56 -0.05 -10.32 -10.42
C LYS A 56 -0.83 -10.24 -9.09
N HIS A 57 -0.21 -9.71 -8.05
CA HIS A 57 -0.82 -9.59 -6.72
C HIS A 57 -1.12 -8.15 -6.32
N GLU A 58 -0.86 -7.18 -7.20
CA GLU A 58 -1.05 -5.77 -6.92
C GLU A 58 -2.48 -5.41 -6.55
N ASP A 59 -3.45 -6.08 -7.17
CA ASP A 59 -4.87 -5.81 -6.93
C ASP A 59 -5.34 -6.20 -5.54
N SER A 60 -4.53 -6.97 -4.81
CA SER A 60 -4.86 -7.40 -3.44
C SER A 60 -4.24 -6.50 -2.37
N VAL A 61 -3.50 -5.47 -2.74
CA VAL A 61 -2.79 -4.60 -1.80
C VAL A 61 -3.33 -3.18 -1.87
N PHE A 62 -3.59 -2.61 -0.69
CA PHE A 62 -4.14 -1.27 -0.55
C PHE A 62 -3.34 -0.47 0.46
N PHE A 63 -3.27 0.83 0.25
CA PHE A 63 -2.63 1.75 1.18
C PHE A 63 -3.70 2.60 1.85
N GLU A 64 -3.62 2.71 3.17
CA GLU A 64 -4.48 3.58 3.95
C GLU A 64 -3.77 4.92 4.14
N ILE A 65 -4.45 5.99 3.82
CA ILE A 65 -3.90 7.33 3.86
C ILE A 65 -4.84 8.23 4.67
N LYS A 66 -4.28 8.89 5.66
CA LYS A 66 -5.03 9.84 6.47
C LYS A 66 -4.92 11.22 5.83
N THR A 67 -6.05 11.72 5.31
CA THR A 67 -6.14 13.03 4.70
C THR A 67 -6.83 14.02 5.64
N SER A 68 -6.90 15.28 5.24
CA SER A 68 -7.62 16.30 6.02
C SER A 68 -9.11 16.03 6.16
N THR A 69 -9.69 15.21 5.28
CA THR A 69 -11.11 14.90 5.29
C THR A 69 -11.45 13.49 5.81
N GLY A 70 -10.43 12.72 6.19
CA GLY A 70 -10.61 11.37 6.72
C GLY A 70 -9.66 10.37 6.10
N LEU A 71 -10.00 9.08 6.20
CA LEU A 71 -9.20 8.01 5.65
C LEU A 71 -9.57 7.74 4.20
N GLU A 72 -8.55 7.61 3.36
CA GLU A 72 -8.71 7.23 1.96
C GLU A 72 -7.86 6.00 1.70
N TYR A 73 -8.27 5.21 0.71
CA TYR A 73 -7.58 3.97 0.34
C TYR A 73 -7.17 4.04 -1.12
N ALA A 74 -5.91 3.73 -1.38
CA ALA A 74 -5.36 3.74 -2.72
C ALA A 74 -4.83 2.36 -3.08
N SER A 75 -5.00 1.97 -4.34
CA SER A 75 -4.48 0.70 -4.81
C SER A 75 -2.97 0.80 -5.02
N PHE A 76 -2.32 -0.34 -5.08
CA PHE A 76 -0.88 -0.42 -5.36
C PHE A 76 -0.51 0.32 -6.65
N LYS A 77 -1.35 0.21 -7.68
CA LYS A 77 -1.12 0.84 -8.98
C LYS A 77 -1.14 2.37 -8.95
N GLU A 78 -1.83 2.95 -7.99
CA GLU A 78 -1.92 4.41 -7.87
C GLU A 78 -0.63 5.04 -7.34
N PHE A 79 0.26 4.24 -6.74
CA PHE A 79 1.57 4.66 -6.25
C PHE A 79 2.71 4.24 -7.18
N PHE A 80 2.54 3.15 -7.84
CA PHE A 80 3.56 2.53 -8.67
C PHE A 80 3.04 2.32 -10.08
#